data_831c1f787603b88de986c7caaa0b6aaa
#
_entry.id   831c1f787603b88de986c7caaa0b6aaa
#
_cell.length_a   1.000
_cell.length_b   1.000
_cell.length_c   1.000
_cell.angle_alpha   90.00
_cell.angle_beta   90.00
_cell.angle_gamma   90.00
#
_symmetry.space_group_name_H-M   'P 1'
#
loop_
_entity.id
_entity.type
_entity.pdbx_description
1 polymer ?
#
loop_
_entity_poly.entity_id
_entity_poly.type
_entity_poly.pdbx_seq_one_letter_code
_entity_poly.pdbx_strand_id
1 'polypeptide(L)'
;MPNQSVVFVVDDDPDMLRGVKRLLRQYGYDSVLFPSAEALEEHDDFEEAFCIILDINLNGGSGIELRHRLKAAGISVPIIYMTGADNPAVRMAAFQSGCLAYLTKPFSAKSLIEPLGRASAG
;
A
#
# COMPACT_ATOMS: atom_id res chain seq x y z
N MET A 1 15.68 -13.67 6.83
CA MET A 1 14.83 -13.89 5.65
C MET A 1 13.75 -12.84 5.56
N PRO A 2 13.47 -12.31 4.39
CA PRO A 2 12.35 -11.39 4.25
C PRO A 2 11.05 -12.08 4.66
N ASN A 3 10.19 -11.37 5.36
CA ASN A 3 8.90 -11.90 5.79
C ASN A 3 7.90 -11.71 4.65
N GLN A 4 7.53 -12.79 3.99
CA GLN A 4 6.60 -12.76 2.86
C GLN A 4 5.14 -12.73 3.29
N SER A 5 4.86 -12.56 4.59
CA SER A 5 3.49 -12.53 5.10
C SER A 5 3.08 -11.17 5.69
N VAL A 6 4.01 -10.23 5.83
CA VAL A 6 3.69 -8.92 6.43
C VAL A 6 3.48 -7.88 5.35
N VAL A 7 2.36 -7.15 5.48
CA VAL A 7 1.96 -6.07 4.56
C VAL A 7 1.79 -4.80 5.38
N PHE A 8 2.37 -3.70 4.90
CA PHE A 8 2.12 -2.39 5.50
C PHE A 8 0.91 -1.76 4.81
N VAL A 9 0.04 -1.13 5.59
CA VAL A 9 -1.16 -0.47 5.06
C VAL A 9 -1.19 0.97 5.54
N VAL A 10 -1.29 1.91 4.62
CA VAL A 10 -1.30 3.35 4.92
C VAL A 10 -2.60 3.95 4.43
N ASP A 11 -3.40 4.48 5.36
CA ASP A 11 -4.68 5.13 5.05
C ASP A 11 -5.05 6.00 6.26
N ASP A 12 -5.57 7.18 6.04
CA ASP A 12 -6.00 8.05 7.12
C ASP A 12 -7.40 7.74 7.65
N ASP A 13 -8.10 6.78 7.03
CA ASP A 13 -9.42 6.33 7.49
C ASP A 13 -9.25 5.08 8.36
N PRO A 14 -9.52 5.18 9.67
CA PRO A 14 -9.35 4.02 10.56
C PRO A 14 -10.28 2.85 10.23
N ASP A 15 -11.47 3.11 9.68
CA ASP A 15 -12.37 2.03 9.28
C ASP A 15 -11.79 1.25 8.10
N MET A 16 -11.18 1.97 7.15
CA MET A 16 -10.53 1.33 6.01
C MET A 16 -9.35 0.48 6.46
N LEU A 17 -8.53 1.01 7.38
CA LEU A 17 -7.40 0.25 7.92
C LEU A 17 -7.87 -1.06 8.57
N ARG A 18 -8.92 -1.00 9.39
CA ARG A 18 -9.45 -2.20 10.05
C ARG A 18 -10.02 -3.19 9.05
N GLY A 19 -10.72 -2.70 8.03
CA GLY A 19 -11.29 -3.56 7.00
C GLY A 19 -10.24 -4.28 6.19
N VAL A 20 -9.19 -3.57 5.79
CA VAL A 20 -8.09 -4.16 5.03
C VAL A 20 -7.33 -5.17 5.89
N LYS A 21 -7.08 -4.85 7.15
CA LYS A 21 -6.40 -5.77 8.08
C LYS A 21 -7.18 -7.08 8.21
N ARG A 22 -8.52 -6.98 8.37
CA ARG A 22 -9.37 -8.17 8.50
C ARG A 22 -9.31 -9.02 7.23
N LEU A 23 -9.39 -8.38 6.07
CA LEU A 23 -9.31 -9.06 4.79
C LEU A 23 -7.96 -9.78 4.63
N LEU A 24 -6.87 -9.09 4.93
CA LEU A 24 -5.53 -9.69 4.82
C LEU A 24 -5.38 -10.90 5.72
N ARG A 25 -5.89 -10.80 6.96
CA ARG A 25 -5.83 -11.91 7.91
C ARG A 25 -6.55 -13.16 7.39
N GLN A 26 -7.67 -12.98 6.72
CA GLN A 26 -8.44 -14.09 6.16
C GLN A 26 -7.64 -14.88 5.12
N TYR A 27 -6.68 -14.24 4.49
CA TYR A 27 -5.84 -14.85 3.46
C TYR A 27 -4.43 -15.18 3.94
N GLY A 28 -4.21 -15.12 5.26
CA GLY A 28 -2.93 -15.54 5.84
C GLY A 28 -1.86 -14.47 5.90
N TYR A 29 -2.21 -13.20 5.70
CA TYR A 29 -1.25 -12.10 5.77
C TYR A 29 -1.38 -11.34 7.08
N ASP A 30 -0.25 -11.03 7.70
CA ASP A 30 -0.18 -10.10 8.82
C ASP A 30 -0.06 -8.68 8.27
N SER A 31 -0.48 -7.70 9.05
CA SER A 31 -0.40 -6.31 8.60
C SER A 31 0.02 -5.39 9.73
N VAL A 32 0.73 -4.32 9.35
CA VAL A 32 1.04 -3.20 10.23
C VAL A 32 0.36 -1.98 9.64
N LEU A 33 -0.44 -1.28 10.44
CA LEU A 33 -1.28 -0.19 9.99
C LEU A 33 -0.66 1.16 10.32
N PHE A 34 -0.69 2.07 9.36
CA PHE A 34 -0.16 3.43 9.52
C PHE A 34 -1.24 4.43 9.18
N PRO A 35 -1.60 5.34 10.09
CA PRO A 35 -2.68 6.31 9.83
C PRO A 35 -2.26 7.51 8.99
N SER A 36 -0.97 7.63 8.65
CA SER A 36 -0.46 8.77 7.91
C SER A 36 0.84 8.42 7.20
N ALA A 37 1.20 9.28 6.25
CA ALA A 37 2.50 9.18 5.58
C ALA A 37 3.65 9.33 6.58
N GLU A 38 3.49 10.26 7.53
CA GLU A 38 4.52 10.51 8.55
C GLU A 38 4.76 9.28 9.41
N ALA A 39 3.68 8.59 9.80
CA ALA A 39 3.81 7.38 10.61
C ALA A 39 4.60 6.30 9.87
N LEU A 40 4.36 6.15 8.58
CA LEU A 40 5.15 5.20 7.78
C LEU A 40 6.60 5.65 7.66
N GLU A 41 6.83 6.93 7.38
CA GLU A 41 8.20 7.43 7.18
C GLU A 41 9.03 7.37 8.46
N GLU A 42 8.40 7.43 9.62
CA GLU A 42 9.07 7.28 10.92
C GLU A 42 9.40 5.82 11.25
N HIS A 43 8.77 4.88 10.56
CA HIS A 43 9.05 3.46 10.74
C HIS A 43 10.41 3.13 10.11
N ASP A 44 11.27 2.44 10.85
CA ASP A 44 12.66 2.24 10.40
C ASP A 44 12.94 0.84 9.85
N ASP A 45 11.96 -0.05 9.82
CA ASP A 45 12.16 -1.41 9.31
C ASP A 45 11.24 -1.72 8.12
N PHE A 46 11.62 -1.22 6.95
CA PHE A 46 10.86 -1.47 5.73
C PHE A 46 11.06 -2.89 5.19
N GLU A 47 12.10 -3.57 5.62
CA GLU A 47 12.34 -4.95 5.20
C GLU A 47 11.37 -5.93 5.85
N GLU A 48 10.68 -5.50 6.90
CA GLU A 48 9.64 -6.29 7.54
C GLU A 48 8.50 -6.64 6.58
N ALA A 49 8.18 -5.75 5.64
CA ALA A 49 7.06 -5.93 4.73
C ALA A 49 7.51 -6.28 3.32
N PHE A 50 6.76 -7.16 2.66
CA PHE A 50 7.01 -7.46 1.25
C PHE A 50 6.16 -6.59 0.30
N CYS A 51 5.22 -5.83 0.83
CA CYS A 51 4.34 -4.97 0.05
C CYS A 51 3.77 -3.87 0.92
N ILE A 52 3.53 -2.70 0.33
CA ILE A 52 2.85 -1.58 0.99
C ILE A 52 1.57 -1.28 0.22
N ILE A 53 0.43 -1.32 0.91
CA ILE A 53 -0.86 -0.89 0.37
C ILE A 53 -1.03 0.57 0.79
N LEU A 54 -1.18 1.46 -0.16
CA LEU A 54 -1.02 2.89 0.05
C LEU A 54 -2.18 3.67 -0.54
N ASP A 55 -2.92 4.37 0.30
CA ASP A 55 -3.96 5.29 -0.17
C ASP A 55 -3.30 6.47 -0.89
N ILE A 56 -3.80 6.82 -2.06
CA ILE A 56 -3.29 7.97 -2.81
C ILE A 56 -3.71 9.27 -2.14
N ASN A 57 -4.92 9.32 -1.57
CA ASN A 57 -5.45 10.53 -0.97
C ASN A 57 -5.25 10.52 0.54
N LEU A 58 -4.13 11.04 0.99
CA LEU A 58 -3.79 11.14 2.41
C LEU A 58 -4.00 12.58 2.89
N ASN A 59 -4.35 12.75 4.17
CA ASN A 59 -4.45 14.09 4.76
C ASN A 59 -3.10 14.80 4.62
N GLY A 60 -3.14 15.95 3.98
CA GLY A 60 -1.95 16.79 3.82
C GLY A 60 -0.98 16.33 2.74
N GLY A 61 -1.35 15.32 1.92
CA GLY A 61 -0.43 14.89 0.88
C GLY A 61 -0.97 13.79 -0.01
N SER A 62 -0.07 13.21 -0.78
CA SER A 62 -0.38 12.19 -1.76
C SER A 62 0.46 10.94 -1.52
N GLY A 63 -0.18 9.77 -1.66
CA GLY A 63 0.53 8.50 -1.60
C GLY A 63 1.57 8.36 -2.71
N ILE A 64 1.32 8.98 -3.87
CA ILE A 64 2.27 8.95 -4.98
C ILE A 64 3.53 9.74 -4.61
N GLU A 65 3.37 10.90 -3.98
CA GLU A 65 4.51 11.68 -3.50
C GLU A 65 5.28 10.90 -2.43
N LEU A 66 4.56 10.22 -1.54
CA LEU A 66 5.19 9.37 -0.53
C LEU A 66 6.03 8.28 -1.20
N ARG A 67 5.50 7.64 -2.25
CA ARG A 67 6.25 6.63 -3.00
C ARG A 67 7.55 7.19 -3.56
N HIS A 68 7.49 8.41 -4.11
CA HIS A 68 8.70 9.05 -4.63
C HIS A 68 9.73 9.31 -3.52
N ARG A 69 9.29 9.74 -2.34
CA ARG A 69 10.20 9.97 -1.20
C ARG A 69 10.83 8.66 -0.72
N LEU A 70 10.04 7.59 -0.65
CA LEU A 70 10.56 6.28 -0.25
C LEU A 70 11.61 5.79 -1.23
N LYS A 71 11.34 5.93 -2.52
CA LYS A 71 12.27 5.52 -3.57
C LYS A 71 13.56 6.32 -3.51
N ALA A 72 13.46 7.63 -3.27
CA ALA A 72 14.63 8.49 -3.12
C ALA A 72 15.47 8.10 -1.91
N ALA A 73 14.85 7.50 -0.89
CA ALA A 73 15.52 7.01 0.31
C ALA A 73 16.05 5.58 0.15
N GLY A 74 15.97 5.00 -1.05
CA GLY A 74 16.46 3.65 -1.32
C GLY A 74 15.51 2.53 -0.96
N ILE A 75 14.24 2.86 -0.67
CA ILE A 75 13.23 1.87 -0.29
C ILE A 75 12.45 1.47 -1.54
N SER A 76 12.53 0.19 -1.90
CA SER A 76 11.94 -0.32 -3.15
C SER A 76 10.90 -1.41 -2.92
N VAL A 77 10.23 -1.39 -1.77
CA VAL A 77 9.14 -2.34 -1.47
C VAL A 77 8.00 -2.14 -2.49
N PRO A 78 7.45 -3.21 -3.06
CA PRO A 78 6.33 -3.09 -4.01
C PRO A 78 5.13 -2.35 -3.42
N ILE A 79 4.48 -1.54 -4.26
CA ILE A 79 3.37 -0.68 -3.85
C ILE A 79 2.08 -1.12 -4.54
N ILE A 80 1.00 -1.22 -3.77
CA ILE A 80 -0.37 -1.31 -4.30
C ILE A 80 -1.07 -0.02 -3.89
N TYR A 81 -1.51 0.77 -4.86
CA TYR A 81 -2.29 1.97 -4.58
C TYR A 81 -3.77 1.66 -4.44
N MET A 82 -4.45 2.40 -3.58
CA MET A 82 -5.90 2.42 -3.51
C MET A 82 -6.38 3.86 -3.49
N THR A 83 -7.51 4.15 -4.12
CA THR A 83 -8.05 5.49 -4.18
C THR A 83 -9.57 5.47 -4.28
N GLY A 84 -10.23 6.42 -3.61
CA GLY A 84 -11.66 6.69 -3.79
C GLY A 84 -11.92 7.77 -4.83
N ALA A 85 -10.87 8.37 -5.40
CA ALA A 85 -10.97 9.49 -6.34
C ALA A 85 -10.18 9.19 -7.62
N ASP A 86 -10.64 8.19 -8.37
CA ASP A 86 -10.01 7.78 -9.61
C ASP A 86 -10.21 8.83 -10.71
N ASN A 87 -9.12 9.17 -11.39
CA ASN A 87 -9.18 9.94 -12.62
C ASN A 87 -7.95 9.61 -13.49
N PRO A 88 -8.01 9.94 -14.81
CA PRO A 88 -6.92 9.54 -15.71
C PRO A 88 -5.55 10.09 -15.34
N ALA A 89 -5.48 11.32 -14.85
CA ALA A 89 -4.20 11.94 -14.48
C ALA A 89 -3.57 11.24 -13.28
N VAL A 90 -4.39 10.95 -12.25
CA VAL A 90 -3.93 10.23 -11.06
C VAL A 90 -3.49 8.82 -11.42
N ARG A 91 -4.28 8.13 -12.24
CA ARG A 91 -3.97 6.78 -12.68
C ARG A 91 -2.64 6.73 -13.41
N MET A 92 -2.42 7.67 -14.32
CA MET A 92 -1.17 7.75 -15.07
C MET A 92 0.01 8.00 -14.14
N ALA A 93 -0.12 8.95 -13.21
CA ALA A 93 0.94 9.24 -12.25
C ALA A 93 1.27 8.03 -11.39
N ALA A 94 0.25 7.27 -10.97
CA ALA A 94 0.44 6.06 -10.18
C ALA A 94 1.25 5.02 -10.96
N PHE A 95 0.89 4.76 -12.22
CA PHE A 95 1.62 3.79 -13.04
C PHE A 95 3.03 4.27 -13.36
N GLN A 96 3.22 5.56 -13.60
CA GLN A 96 4.55 6.10 -13.85
C GLN A 96 5.47 6.02 -12.63
N SER A 97 4.91 6.05 -11.43
CA SER A 97 5.70 5.90 -10.21
C SER A 97 6.19 4.46 -9.99
N GLY A 98 5.65 3.52 -10.76
CA GLY A 98 5.96 2.10 -10.62
C GLY A 98 5.18 1.46 -9.49
N CYS A 99 4.03 0.88 -9.78
CA CYS A 99 3.21 0.19 -8.78
C CYS A 99 2.88 -1.22 -9.25
N LEU A 100 2.59 -2.08 -8.28
CA LEU A 100 2.18 -3.45 -8.55
C LEU A 100 0.72 -3.51 -9.00
N ALA A 101 -0.12 -2.65 -8.43
CA ALA A 101 -1.54 -2.58 -8.77
C ALA A 101 -2.12 -1.22 -8.36
N TYR A 102 -3.23 -0.88 -8.99
CA TYR A 102 -3.98 0.36 -8.74
C TYR A 102 -5.44 -0.05 -8.54
N LEU A 103 -5.97 0.16 -7.34
CA LEU A 103 -7.31 -0.27 -6.97
C LEU A 103 -8.19 0.94 -6.69
N THR A 104 -9.43 0.90 -7.17
CA THR A 104 -10.42 1.94 -6.87
C THR A 104 -11.34 1.43 -5.76
N LYS A 105 -11.64 2.29 -4.79
CA LYS A 105 -12.53 1.96 -3.67
C LYS A 105 -13.98 2.12 -4.10
N PRO A 106 -14.86 1.20 -3.73
CA PRO A 106 -14.60 -0.06 -3.05
C PRO A 106 -14.02 -1.10 -4.02
N PHE A 107 -13.11 -1.93 -3.53
CA PHE A 107 -12.51 -2.99 -4.35
C PHE A 107 -12.89 -4.36 -3.78
N SER A 108 -12.84 -5.38 -4.63
CA SER A 108 -13.11 -6.75 -4.20
C SER A 108 -11.90 -7.34 -3.49
N ALA A 109 -12.14 -8.35 -2.64
CA ALA A 109 -11.06 -9.08 -2.00
C ALA A 109 -10.08 -9.62 -3.04
N LYS A 110 -10.60 -10.19 -4.13
CA LYS A 110 -9.77 -10.79 -5.18
C LYS A 110 -8.82 -9.76 -5.82
N SER A 111 -9.30 -8.54 -6.07
CA SER A 111 -8.48 -7.52 -6.72
C SER A 111 -7.30 -7.08 -5.86
N LEU A 112 -7.40 -7.23 -4.54
CA LEU A 112 -6.29 -6.96 -3.63
C LEU A 112 -5.39 -8.19 -3.47
N ILE A 113 -5.97 -9.36 -3.31
CA ILE A 113 -5.22 -10.57 -2.97
C ILE A 113 -4.39 -11.08 -4.16
N GLU A 114 -4.88 -10.95 -5.39
CA GLU A 114 -4.12 -11.41 -6.55
C GLU A 114 -2.75 -10.72 -6.68
N PRO A 115 -2.66 -9.38 -6.66
CA PRO A 115 -1.33 -8.76 -6.74
C PRO A 115 -0.45 -9.08 -5.54
N LEU A 116 -1.03 -9.24 -4.35
CA LEU A 116 -0.26 -9.65 -3.17
C LEU A 116 0.35 -11.04 -3.37
N GLY A 117 -0.41 -11.97 -3.92
CA GLY A 117 0.09 -13.31 -4.22
C GLY A 117 1.26 -13.29 -5.18
N ARG A 118 1.20 -12.43 -6.20
CA ARG A 118 2.31 -12.28 -7.15
C ARG A 118 3.55 -11.70 -6.46
N ALA A 119 3.36 -10.72 -5.58
CA ALA A 119 4.47 -10.10 -4.86
C ALA A 119 5.14 -11.08 -3.90
N SER A 120 4.34 -11.90 -3.19
CA SER A 120 4.89 -12.86 -2.23
C SER A 120 5.56 -14.05 -2.92
N ALA A 121 5.15 -14.39 -4.13
CA ALA A 121 5.74 -15.49 -4.89
C ALA A 121 7.05 -15.09 -5.57
N GLY A 122 7.19 -13.79 -5.82
CA GLY A 122 8.37 -13.28 -6.47
C GLY A 122 9.46 -12.98 -5.50
#